data_ff2075e1e91348d8aba069f5c2ce6f1a
#
_entry.id   ff2075e1e91348d8aba069f5c2ce6f1a
#
_cell.length_a   1.000
_cell.length_b   1.000
_cell.length_c   1.000
_cell.angle_alpha   90.00
_cell.angle_beta   90.00
_cell.angle_gamma   90.00
#
_symmetry.space_group_name_H-M   'P 1'
#
loop_
_entity.id
_entity.type
_entity.pdbx_description
1 polymer ?
#
loop_
_entity_poly.entity_id
_entity_poly.type
_entity_poly.pdbx_seq_one_letter_code
_entity_poly.pdbx_strand_id
1 'polypeptide(L)'
;AALLAEVEQAGLARAGRLLFLPYLSGERTPHNDPRAAGVFFGLSGADERADLARAVLEGVAFALADGLEALEARGPRVEALTAIGGGARSAAWLRILAAVTARPILSVAGGEAGPALGAARLARIACGDGAIAEVCTRPPAAACFEPEADLAAALAPRRAAYRRLYPLLQTLFAETVQPEPTA
;
A
#
# COMPACT_ATOMS: atom_id res chain seq x y z
N ALA A 1 15.18 -2.54 7.43
CA ALA A 1 16.02 -3.26 6.45
C ALA A 1 16.04 -4.78 6.72
N ALA A 2 16.43 -5.25 7.93
CA ALA A 2 16.54 -6.70 8.21
C ALA A 2 15.23 -7.48 7.98
N LEU A 3 14.10 -6.99 8.49
CA LEU A 3 12.81 -7.67 8.36
C LEU A 3 12.33 -7.81 6.91
N LEU A 4 12.57 -6.80 6.05
CA LEU A 4 12.25 -6.88 4.62
C LEU A 4 13.13 -7.93 3.91
N ALA A 5 14.41 -8.02 4.28
CA ALA A 5 15.31 -9.06 3.76
C ALA A 5 14.84 -10.48 4.14
N GLU A 6 14.33 -10.66 5.37
CA GLU A 6 13.74 -11.94 5.80
C GLU A 6 12.51 -12.31 4.93
N VAL A 7 11.65 -11.35 4.62
CA VAL A 7 10.48 -11.57 3.74
C VAL A 7 10.94 -11.96 2.33
N GLU A 8 11.95 -11.29 1.78
CA GLU A 8 12.51 -11.62 0.47
C GLU A 8 13.12 -13.01 0.44
N GLN A 9 13.91 -13.38 1.47
CA GLN A 9 14.51 -14.71 1.60
C GLN A 9 13.47 -15.81 1.73
N ALA A 10 12.37 -15.56 2.46
CA ALA A 10 11.26 -16.50 2.58
C ALA A 10 10.47 -16.68 1.26
N GLY A 11 10.61 -15.74 0.32
CA GLY A 11 9.94 -15.73 -0.97
C GLY A 11 8.59 -15.01 -0.96
N LEU A 12 8.43 -14.03 -1.86
CA LEU A 12 7.21 -13.20 -1.95
C LEU A 12 5.97 -14.00 -2.34
N ALA A 13 6.14 -15.04 -3.18
CA ALA A 13 5.07 -15.92 -3.63
C ALA A 13 4.80 -17.12 -2.69
N ARG A 14 5.53 -17.21 -1.54
CA ARG A 14 5.35 -18.30 -0.57
C ARG A 14 3.89 -18.38 -0.13
N ALA A 15 3.31 -19.57 -0.17
CA ALA A 15 1.96 -19.83 0.33
C ALA A 15 1.86 -19.47 1.82
N GLY A 16 0.74 -18.89 2.22
CA GLY A 16 0.47 -18.55 3.62
C GLY A 16 -1.00 -18.19 3.79
N ARG A 17 -1.50 -18.39 5.02
CA ARG A 17 -2.90 -18.15 5.38
C ARG A 17 -3.09 -16.88 6.21
N LEU A 18 -1.99 -16.33 6.75
CA LEU A 18 -2.04 -15.15 7.60
C LEU A 18 -2.40 -13.91 6.76
N LEU A 19 -3.44 -13.20 7.17
CA LEU A 19 -3.91 -11.97 6.55
C LEU A 19 -3.83 -10.84 7.55
N PHE A 20 -3.67 -9.62 7.05
CA PHE A 20 -3.68 -8.42 7.87
C PHE A 20 -4.61 -7.36 7.29
N LEU A 21 -5.59 -6.89 8.09
CA LEU A 21 -6.35 -5.67 7.81
C LEU A 21 -5.58 -4.47 8.36
N PRO A 22 -5.15 -3.51 7.53
CA PRO A 22 -4.27 -2.42 7.95
C PRO A 22 -5.01 -1.19 8.52
N TYR A 23 -6.24 -1.34 8.97
CA TYR A 23 -7.14 -0.25 9.36
C TYR A 23 -6.89 0.26 10.79
N LEU A 24 -5.61 0.64 11.09
CA LEU A 24 -5.16 0.98 12.45
C LEU A 24 -5.84 2.23 13.03
N SER A 25 -6.31 3.14 12.20
CA SER A 25 -6.97 4.40 12.59
C SER A 25 -8.26 4.60 11.79
N GLY A 26 -9.03 3.54 11.67
CA GLY A 26 -10.17 3.50 10.77
C GLY A 26 -9.79 3.28 9.31
N GLU A 27 -10.77 3.30 8.44
CA GLU A 27 -10.59 3.13 7.00
C GLU A 27 -11.48 4.13 6.25
N ARG A 28 -10.87 4.88 5.29
CA ARG A 28 -11.57 5.93 4.56
C ARG A 28 -12.10 5.48 3.20
N THR A 29 -11.34 4.67 2.47
CA THR A 29 -11.67 4.26 1.09
C THR A 29 -11.29 2.80 0.85
N PRO A 30 -12.27 1.90 0.58
CA PRO A 30 -13.63 2.18 0.11
C PRO A 30 -14.71 2.22 1.19
N HIS A 31 -14.44 1.87 2.46
CA HIS A 31 -15.47 1.56 3.45
C HIS A 31 -16.00 2.79 4.21
N ASN A 32 -15.17 3.81 4.38
CA ASN A 32 -15.45 5.02 5.16
C ASN A 32 -15.95 4.70 6.59
N ASP A 33 -15.25 3.81 7.26
CA ASP A 33 -15.58 3.37 8.62
C ASP A 33 -14.48 3.80 9.62
N PRO A 34 -14.74 4.81 10.48
CA PRO A 34 -13.77 5.25 11.47
C PRO A 34 -13.56 4.24 12.62
N ARG A 35 -14.40 3.21 12.71
CA ARG A 35 -14.30 2.15 13.73
C ARG A 35 -13.58 0.91 13.21
N ALA A 36 -13.30 0.83 11.90
CA ALA A 36 -12.49 -0.26 11.39
C ALA A 36 -11.15 -0.30 12.12
N ALA A 37 -10.69 -1.49 12.49
CA ALA A 37 -9.47 -1.67 13.25
C ALA A 37 -8.51 -2.64 12.57
N GLY A 38 -7.23 -2.57 12.94
CA GLY A 38 -6.21 -3.51 12.47
C GLY A 38 -6.45 -4.92 13.01
N VAL A 39 -6.38 -5.93 12.11
CA VAL A 39 -6.60 -7.33 12.50
C VAL A 39 -5.61 -8.24 11.81
N PHE A 40 -4.94 -9.11 12.59
CA PHE A 40 -4.28 -10.29 12.06
C PHE A 40 -5.26 -11.47 12.10
N PHE A 41 -5.52 -12.08 10.95
CA PHE A 41 -6.43 -13.21 10.82
C PHE A 41 -5.68 -14.47 10.36
N GLY A 42 -5.94 -15.59 11.01
CA GLY A 42 -5.34 -16.88 10.68
C GLY A 42 -3.96 -17.11 11.32
N LEU A 43 -3.56 -16.32 12.32
CA LEU A 43 -2.33 -16.51 13.07
C LEU A 43 -2.26 -17.86 13.77
N SER A 44 -1.12 -18.50 13.74
CA SER A 44 -0.86 -19.79 14.39
C SER A 44 0.54 -19.84 15.00
N GLY A 45 0.79 -20.82 15.83
CA GLY A 45 2.11 -21.05 16.44
C GLY A 45 3.23 -21.44 15.45
N ALA A 46 2.88 -21.72 14.20
CA ALA A 46 3.83 -22.03 13.13
C ALA A 46 4.27 -20.78 12.32
N ASP A 47 3.63 -19.63 12.55
CA ASP A 47 3.96 -18.41 11.83
C ASP A 47 5.21 -17.75 12.43
N GLU A 48 6.12 -17.37 11.56
CA GLU A 48 7.36 -16.70 11.89
C GLU A 48 7.23 -15.17 11.73
N ARG A 49 8.22 -14.44 12.22
CA ARG A 49 8.28 -12.98 12.08
C ARG A 49 8.20 -12.52 10.62
N ALA A 50 8.80 -13.27 9.70
CA ALA A 50 8.73 -13.00 8.27
C ALA A 50 7.30 -13.14 7.72
N ASP A 51 6.50 -14.09 8.23
CA ASP A 51 5.11 -14.28 7.84
C ASP A 51 4.22 -13.11 8.29
N LEU A 52 4.42 -12.64 9.52
CA LEU A 52 3.75 -11.43 10.03
C LEU A 52 4.08 -10.21 9.18
N ALA A 53 5.36 -9.99 8.91
CA ALA A 53 5.80 -8.86 8.09
C ALA A 53 5.26 -8.93 6.66
N ARG A 54 5.27 -10.12 6.06
CA ARG A 54 4.68 -10.34 4.74
C ARG A 54 3.19 -10.05 4.73
N ALA A 55 2.44 -10.53 5.72
CA ALA A 55 1.01 -10.26 5.84
C ALA A 55 0.72 -8.76 5.93
N VAL A 56 1.56 -7.98 6.64
CA VAL A 56 1.45 -6.51 6.68
C VAL A 56 1.67 -5.90 5.30
N LEU A 57 2.73 -6.28 4.58
CA LEU A 57 3.00 -5.76 3.24
C LEU A 57 1.83 -6.09 2.29
N GLU A 58 1.36 -7.33 2.28
CA GLU A 58 0.25 -7.76 1.44
C GLU A 58 -1.06 -7.04 1.81
N GLY A 59 -1.39 -6.95 3.10
CA GLY A 59 -2.61 -6.29 3.58
C GLY A 59 -2.66 -4.82 3.18
N VAL A 60 -1.55 -4.09 3.31
CA VAL A 60 -1.47 -2.69 2.86
C VAL A 60 -1.57 -2.60 1.33
N ALA A 61 -0.94 -3.52 0.58
CA ALA A 61 -1.06 -3.56 -0.88
C ALA A 61 -2.51 -3.84 -1.33
N PHE A 62 -3.22 -4.76 -0.65
CA PHE A 62 -4.63 -5.05 -0.94
C PHE A 62 -5.53 -3.85 -0.67
N ALA A 63 -5.33 -3.14 0.45
CA ALA A 63 -6.07 -1.91 0.77
C ALA A 63 -5.84 -0.82 -0.29
N LEU A 64 -4.59 -0.61 -0.71
CA LEU A 64 -4.26 0.35 -1.77
C LEU A 64 -4.89 -0.03 -3.11
N ALA A 65 -4.93 -1.33 -3.45
CA ALA A 65 -5.57 -1.80 -4.67
C ALA A 65 -7.10 -1.63 -4.61
N ASP A 66 -7.73 -1.82 -3.46
CA ASP A 66 -9.16 -1.58 -3.28
C ASP A 66 -9.49 -0.08 -3.39
N GLY A 67 -8.63 0.79 -2.85
CA GLY A 67 -8.72 2.24 -3.06
C GLY A 67 -8.56 2.65 -4.52
N LEU A 68 -7.61 2.03 -5.25
CA LEU A 68 -7.42 2.27 -6.68
C LEU A 68 -8.66 1.86 -7.48
N GLU A 69 -9.23 0.69 -7.22
CA GLU A 69 -10.46 0.24 -7.89
C GLU A 69 -11.64 1.16 -7.60
N ALA A 70 -11.76 1.68 -6.37
CA ALA A 70 -12.80 2.65 -6.04
C ALA A 70 -12.65 3.97 -6.82
N LEU A 71 -11.43 4.43 -7.06
CA LEU A 71 -11.15 5.59 -7.91
C LEU A 71 -11.48 5.31 -9.38
N GLU A 72 -11.03 4.17 -9.90
CA GLU A 72 -11.26 3.77 -11.30
C GLU A 72 -12.74 3.47 -11.61
N ALA A 73 -13.54 3.10 -10.62
CA ALA A 73 -14.98 2.89 -10.79
C ALA A 73 -15.74 4.16 -11.21
N ARG A 74 -15.16 5.35 -11.01
CA ARG A 74 -15.76 6.65 -11.33
C ARG A 74 -14.87 7.56 -12.17
N GLY A 75 -13.69 7.09 -12.55
CA GLY A 75 -12.68 7.86 -13.26
C GLY A 75 -11.99 7.06 -14.37
N PRO A 76 -11.03 7.67 -15.05
CA PRO A 76 -10.24 6.97 -16.05
C PRO A 76 -9.38 5.90 -15.38
N ARG A 77 -9.09 4.85 -16.13
CA ARG A 77 -8.16 3.80 -15.70
C ARG A 77 -6.75 4.38 -15.54
N VAL A 78 -6.12 4.06 -14.43
CA VAL A 78 -4.73 4.45 -14.14
C VAL A 78 -3.79 3.45 -14.83
N GLU A 79 -2.93 3.92 -15.72
CA GLU A 79 -2.02 3.05 -16.48
C GLU A 79 -0.76 2.67 -15.68
N ALA A 80 -0.25 3.58 -14.86
CA ALA A 80 0.93 3.35 -14.02
C ALA A 80 0.84 4.16 -12.73
N LEU A 81 1.49 3.68 -11.68
CA LEU A 81 1.55 4.32 -10.37
C LEU A 81 2.98 4.78 -10.06
N THR A 82 3.12 5.90 -9.36
CA THR A 82 4.41 6.36 -8.87
C THR A 82 4.49 6.18 -7.35
N ALA A 83 5.46 5.39 -6.90
CA ALA A 83 5.72 5.19 -5.48
C ALA A 83 6.59 6.31 -4.92
N ILE A 84 6.15 6.92 -3.81
CA ILE A 84 6.88 7.93 -3.06
C ILE A 84 6.91 7.60 -1.57
N GLY A 85 7.79 8.25 -0.82
CA GLY A 85 7.98 8.01 0.61
C GLY A 85 8.92 6.86 0.91
N GLY A 86 9.06 6.54 2.20
CA GLY A 86 10.05 5.56 2.68
C GLY A 86 9.89 4.15 2.11
N GLY A 87 8.64 3.72 1.85
CA GLY A 87 8.33 2.42 1.26
C GLY A 87 8.85 2.25 -0.17
N ALA A 88 8.98 3.36 -0.94
CA ALA A 88 9.50 3.34 -2.30
C ALA A 88 10.96 2.84 -2.42
N ARG A 89 11.69 2.70 -1.30
CA ARG A 89 13.03 2.14 -1.25
C ARG A 89 13.09 0.60 -1.25
N SER A 90 11.95 -0.06 -1.03
CA SER A 90 11.88 -1.53 -0.97
C SER A 90 11.42 -2.10 -2.31
N ALA A 91 12.34 -2.74 -3.05
CA ALA A 91 12.02 -3.43 -4.29
C ALA A 91 10.96 -4.52 -4.07
N ALA A 92 11.07 -5.31 -3.00
CA ALA A 92 10.07 -6.32 -2.64
C ALA A 92 8.68 -5.72 -2.48
N TRP A 93 8.57 -4.58 -1.79
CA TRP A 93 7.31 -3.86 -1.63
C TRP A 93 6.72 -3.41 -2.96
N LEU A 94 7.56 -2.82 -3.85
CA LEU A 94 7.10 -2.34 -5.15
C LEU A 94 6.67 -3.48 -6.08
N ARG A 95 7.33 -4.67 -6.00
CA ARG A 95 6.92 -5.88 -6.73
C ARG A 95 5.56 -6.39 -6.24
N ILE A 96 5.32 -6.43 -4.92
CA ILE A 96 4.01 -6.80 -4.36
C ILE A 96 2.94 -5.83 -4.84
N LEU A 97 3.18 -4.52 -4.78
CA LEU A 97 2.26 -3.49 -5.27
C LEU A 97 1.94 -3.67 -6.76
N ALA A 98 2.96 -3.87 -7.61
CA ALA A 98 2.76 -4.09 -9.04
C ALA A 98 1.90 -5.33 -9.30
N ALA A 99 2.19 -6.45 -8.64
CA ALA A 99 1.45 -7.70 -8.79
C ALA A 99 -0.02 -7.57 -8.33
N VAL A 100 -0.27 -6.88 -7.21
CA VAL A 100 -1.62 -6.73 -6.62
C VAL A 100 -2.47 -5.73 -7.39
N THR A 101 -1.89 -4.62 -7.85
CA THR A 101 -2.61 -3.58 -8.60
C THR A 101 -2.74 -3.90 -10.09
N ALA A 102 -1.99 -4.88 -10.58
CA ALA A 102 -1.84 -5.18 -12.01
C ALA A 102 -1.44 -3.93 -12.82
N ARG A 103 -0.57 -3.10 -12.26
CA ARG A 103 -0.07 -1.85 -12.86
C ARG A 103 1.44 -1.75 -12.65
N PRO A 104 2.18 -1.20 -13.62
CA PRO A 104 3.57 -0.81 -13.42
C PRO A 104 3.70 0.19 -12.27
N ILE A 105 4.68 -0.04 -11.39
CA ILE A 105 5.03 0.86 -10.30
C ILE A 105 6.37 1.53 -10.62
N LEU A 106 6.35 2.85 -10.73
CA LEU A 106 7.55 3.66 -10.96
C LEU A 106 8.13 4.12 -9.63
N SER A 107 9.39 3.90 -9.38
CA SER A 107 10.16 4.66 -8.40
C SER A 107 10.79 5.87 -9.07
N VAL A 108 10.97 6.95 -8.33
CA VAL A 108 11.52 8.21 -8.86
C VAL A 108 12.69 8.67 -8.01
N ALA A 109 13.64 9.36 -8.62
CA ALA A 109 14.76 9.95 -7.91
C ALA A 109 14.25 10.98 -6.88
N GLY A 110 14.73 10.88 -5.63
CA GLY A 110 14.25 11.72 -4.52
C GLY A 110 12.82 11.44 -4.07
N GLY A 111 12.22 10.34 -4.54
CA GLY A 111 10.84 9.96 -4.19
C GLY A 111 10.63 9.75 -2.68
N GLU A 112 11.68 9.41 -1.94
CA GLU A 112 11.63 9.30 -0.49
C GLU A 112 11.35 10.62 0.23
N ALA A 113 11.69 11.76 -0.38
CA ALA A 113 11.40 13.09 0.14
C ALA A 113 9.93 13.51 -0.04
N GLY A 114 9.19 12.84 -0.93
CA GLY A 114 7.75 12.94 -1.14
C GLY A 114 7.10 14.29 -0.81
N PRO A 115 6.33 14.38 0.30
CA PRO A 115 5.65 15.60 0.70
C PRO A 115 6.59 16.80 0.97
N ALA A 116 7.80 16.55 1.49
CA ALA A 116 8.77 17.62 1.76
C ALA A 116 9.25 18.29 0.47
N LEU A 117 9.44 17.52 -0.60
CA LEU A 117 9.76 18.05 -1.92
C LEU A 117 8.60 18.91 -2.46
N GLY A 118 7.37 18.47 -2.26
CA GLY A 118 6.17 19.25 -2.62
C GLY A 118 6.12 20.60 -1.88
N ALA A 119 6.31 20.59 -0.57
CA ALA A 119 6.34 21.78 0.26
C ALA A 119 7.47 22.75 -0.17
N ALA A 120 8.67 22.24 -0.45
CA ALA A 120 9.79 23.04 -0.91
C ALA A 120 9.50 23.71 -2.28
N ARG A 121 8.85 22.99 -3.19
CA ARG A 121 8.41 23.52 -4.50
C ARG A 121 7.38 24.64 -4.33
N LEU A 122 6.39 24.45 -3.46
CA LEU A 122 5.39 25.49 -3.16
C LEU A 122 6.06 26.75 -2.55
N ALA A 123 7.01 26.57 -1.65
CA ALA A 123 7.77 27.67 -1.06
C ALA A 123 8.57 28.45 -2.14
N ARG A 124 9.25 27.76 -3.06
CA ARG A 124 9.96 28.39 -4.18
C ARG A 124 9.03 29.22 -5.04
N ILE A 125 7.85 28.69 -5.40
CA ILE A 125 6.85 29.42 -6.19
C ILE A 125 6.37 30.66 -5.42
N ALA A 126 6.08 30.53 -4.14
CA ALA A 126 5.62 31.63 -3.29
C ALA A 126 6.65 32.75 -3.16
N CYS A 127 7.94 32.40 -3.16
CA CYS A 127 9.05 33.36 -3.14
C CYS A 127 9.38 33.99 -4.53
N GLY A 128 8.67 33.56 -5.59
CA GLY A 128 8.96 34.01 -6.95
C GLY A 128 10.23 33.41 -7.57
N ASP A 129 10.75 32.32 -6.99
CA ASP A 129 11.93 31.59 -7.47
C ASP A 129 11.56 30.55 -8.54
N GLY A 130 11.15 31.00 -9.71
CA GLY A 130 10.80 30.22 -10.87
C GLY A 130 9.31 30.07 -11.14
N ALA A 131 8.97 29.83 -12.40
CA ALA A 131 7.60 29.55 -12.82
C ALA A 131 7.15 28.16 -12.40
N ILE A 132 5.84 27.94 -12.26
CA ILE A 132 5.26 26.63 -11.87
C ILE A 132 5.79 25.51 -12.78
N ALA A 133 5.85 25.74 -14.09
CA ALA A 133 6.32 24.74 -15.07
C ALA A 133 7.80 24.37 -14.89
N GLU A 134 8.63 25.29 -14.38
CA GLU A 134 10.05 25.07 -14.12
C GLU A 134 10.29 24.37 -12.77
N VAL A 135 9.51 24.75 -11.76
CA VAL A 135 9.65 24.21 -10.39
C VAL A 135 8.95 22.85 -10.25
N CYS A 136 7.79 22.68 -10.88
CA CYS A 136 6.97 21.46 -10.77
C CYS A 136 7.26 20.44 -11.88
N THR A 137 8.53 20.23 -12.19
CA THR A 137 8.93 19.17 -13.15
C THR A 137 8.67 17.78 -12.61
N ARG A 138 8.33 16.84 -13.51
CA ARG A 138 8.20 15.43 -13.14
C ARG A 138 9.59 14.86 -12.80
N PRO A 139 9.79 14.25 -11.63
CA PRO A 139 11.05 13.60 -11.30
C PRO A 139 11.37 12.49 -12.31
N PRO A 140 12.64 12.28 -12.67
CA PRO A 140 13.02 11.18 -13.54
C PRO A 140 12.72 9.83 -12.88
N ALA A 141 12.21 8.87 -13.66
CA ALA A 141 12.03 7.51 -13.21
C ALA A 141 13.41 6.88 -12.90
N ALA A 142 13.53 6.28 -11.71
CA ALA A 142 14.72 5.56 -11.29
C ALA A 142 14.63 4.07 -11.62
N ALA A 143 13.43 3.47 -11.44
CA ALA A 143 13.14 2.08 -11.82
C ALA A 143 11.65 1.93 -12.13
N CYS A 144 11.33 0.86 -12.88
CA CYS A 144 9.97 0.41 -13.14
C CYS A 144 9.82 -1.05 -12.70
N PHE A 145 8.76 -1.35 -11.96
CA PHE A 145 8.42 -2.69 -11.51
C PHE A 145 7.14 -3.13 -12.22
N GLU A 146 7.29 -4.03 -13.18
CA GLU A 146 6.18 -4.60 -13.92
C GLU A 146 5.44 -5.66 -13.10
N PRO A 147 4.13 -5.86 -13.31
CA PRO A 147 3.37 -6.93 -12.68
C PRO A 147 3.94 -8.31 -13.04
N GLU A 148 4.38 -9.09 -12.03
CA GLU A 148 4.85 -10.45 -12.19
C GLU A 148 3.67 -11.42 -12.14
N ALA A 149 3.44 -12.19 -13.21
CA ALA A 149 2.29 -13.08 -13.33
C ALA A 149 2.22 -14.14 -12.22
N ASP A 150 3.35 -14.76 -11.89
CA ASP A 150 3.42 -15.81 -10.86
C ASP A 150 3.13 -15.24 -9.46
N LEU A 151 3.66 -14.04 -9.16
CA LEU A 151 3.39 -13.37 -7.89
C LEU A 151 1.92 -12.93 -7.81
N ALA A 152 1.36 -12.40 -8.89
CA ALA A 152 -0.04 -12.02 -8.96
C ALA A 152 -0.96 -13.23 -8.75
N ALA A 153 -0.66 -14.36 -9.39
CA ALA A 153 -1.40 -15.62 -9.23
C ALA A 153 -1.34 -16.14 -7.78
N ALA A 154 -0.18 -16.05 -7.13
CA ALA A 154 0.00 -16.46 -5.73
C ALA A 154 -0.77 -15.55 -4.75
N LEU A 155 -0.89 -14.25 -5.04
CA LEU A 155 -1.56 -13.28 -4.18
C LEU A 155 -3.08 -13.21 -4.40
N ALA A 156 -3.59 -13.58 -5.57
CA ALA A 156 -5.00 -13.47 -5.91
C ALA A 156 -5.96 -14.18 -4.92
N PRO A 157 -5.75 -15.45 -4.51
CA PRO A 157 -6.62 -16.10 -3.54
C PRO A 157 -6.57 -15.47 -2.16
N ARG A 158 -5.41 -14.92 -1.78
CA ARG A 158 -5.21 -14.21 -0.50
C ARG A 158 -5.95 -12.87 -0.50
N ARG A 159 -5.91 -12.13 -1.61
CA ARG A 159 -6.69 -10.91 -1.78
C ARG A 159 -8.20 -11.18 -1.75
N ALA A 160 -8.66 -12.26 -2.38
CA ALA A 160 -10.05 -12.67 -2.31
C ALA A 160 -10.51 -12.98 -0.87
N ALA A 161 -9.68 -13.64 -0.08
CA ALA A 161 -9.94 -13.88 1.34
C ALA A 161 -9.90 -12.58 2.18
N TYR A 162 -8.91 -11.71 1.93
CA TYR A 162 -8.78 -10.39 2.57
C TYR A 162 -10.05 -9.55 2.41
N ARG A 163 -10.60 -9.46 1.20
CA ARG A 163 -11.83 -8.69 0.92
C ARG A 163 -13.06 -9.18 1.68
N ARG A 164 -13.05 -10.41 2.14
CA ARG A 164 -14.13 -10.99 2.96
C ARG A 164 -14.03 -10.59 4.44
N LEU A 165 -12.85 -10.19 4.92
CA LEU A 165 -12.65 -9.94 6.36
C LEU A 165 -13.43 -8.73 6.85
N TYR A 166 -13.35 -7.58 6.15
CA TYR A 166 -14.03 -6.37 6.60
C TYR A 166 -15.55 -6.56 6.76
N PRO A 167 -16.29 -7.06 5.75
CA PRO A 167 -17.74 -7.28 5.91
C PRO A 167 -18.11 -8.22 7.06
N LEU A 168 -17.27 -9.23 7.34
CA LEU A 168 -17.49 -10.18 8.44
C LEU A 168 -17.21 -9.56 9.82
N LEU A 169 -16.31 -8.59 9.90
CA LEU A 169 -15.87 -7.96 11.14
C LEU A 169 -16.58 -6.62 11.43
N GLN A 170 -17.27 -6.04 10.45
CA GLN A 170 -17.87 -4.71 10.54
C GLN A 170 -18.79 -4.55 11.74
N THR A 171 -19.65 -5.53 12.01
CA THR A 171 -20.54 -5.50 13.17
C THR A 171 -19.74 -5.50 14.49
N LEU A 172 -18.72 -6.33 14.57
CA LEU A 172 -17.86 -6.41 15.75
C LEU A 172 -17.09 -5.10 15.98
N PHE A 173 -16.58 -4.47 14.92
CA PHE A 173 -15.97 -3.15 15.04
C PHE A 173 -16.98 -2.10 15.56
N ALA A 174 -18.21 -2.13 15.06
CA ALA A 174 -19.26 -1.22 15.49
C ALA A 174 -19.59 -1.34 16.98
N GLU A 175 -19.50 -2.55 17.53
CA GLU A 175 -19.84 -2.86 18.92
C GLU A 175 -18.67 -2.62 19.89
N THR A 176 -17.43 -2.82 19.45
CA THR A 176 -16.27 -2.94 20.35
C THR A 176 -15.23 -1.82 20.18
N VAL A 177 -15.18 -1.16 19.02
CA VAL A 177 -14.17 -0.14 18.73
C VAL A 177 -14.79 1.25 18.84
N GLN A 178 -14.22 2.09 19.71
CA GLN A 178 -14.53 3.52 19.72
C GLN A 178 -13.62 4.23 18.72
N PRO A 179 -14.16 5.14 17.90
CA PRO A 179 -13.32 5.92 16.99
C PRO A 179 -12.36 6.79 17.80
N GLU A 180 -11.10 6.89 17.34
CA GLU A 180 -10.16 7.82 17.97
C GLU A 180 -10.70 9.25 17.88
N PRO A 181 -10.54 10.06 18.94
CA PRO A 181 -10.95 11.45 18.90
C PRO A 181 -10.17 12.14 17.77
N THR A 182 -10.89 12.78 16.87
CA THR A 182 -10.29 13.63 15.82
C THR A 182 -9.54 14.77 16.47
N ALA A 183 -8.20 14.81 16.28
CA ALA A 183 -7.34 15.91 16.74
C ALA A 183 -7.59 17.18 15.94
#